data_fcd5c94e46c741cfb686a7ad453bb340
#
_entry.id   fcd5c94e46c741cfb686a7ad453bb340
#
_cell.length_a   1.000
_cell.length_b   1.000
_cell.length_c   1.000
_cell.angle_alpha   90.00
_cell.angle_beta   90.00
_cell.angle_gamma   90.00
#
_symmetry.space_group_name_H-M   'P 1'
#
loop_
_entity.id
_entity.type
_entity.pdbx_description
1 polymer ?
#
loop_
_entity_poly.entity_id
_entity_poly.type
_entity_poly.pdbx_seq_one_letter_code
_entity_poly.pdbx_strand_id
1 'polypeptide(L)'
;DVERSRGLGDVYKRQTSVGPFTSKSMVEHLEERVRSRGTEIVGGVRVVDLIVDRSGEIPRCVGLLGLRRDVVADQGCPFILIAARNVVLATGGPAGMFADSVWPHGQWGATGAALRAGAVGHNLPEFQFGLASLRPRWNVSGTYMQVVPAFVSVGPDGTEHDFLAEVIDDPGALTSLIFRKGYQWPFDIDKVHDGSSLIDILTYRETVMRGRRVFLDFRINQPAGIRICLTTRLADTWSLQVCSA
;
A
#
# COMPACT_ATOMS: atom_id res chain seq x y z
N ASP A 1 -21.59 -12.92 -17.14
CA ASP A 1 -20.33 -12.19 -16.91
C ASP A 1 -20.28 -10.82 -17.58
N VAL A 2 -20.78 -10.70 -18.82
CA VAL A 2 -20.85 -9.41 -19.53
C VAL A 2 -21.87 -8.46 -18.90
N GLU A 3 -22.95 -8.95 -18.32
CA GLU A 3 -23.95 -8.13 -17.65
C GLU A 3 -23.50 -7.62 -16.26
N ARG A 4 -22.74 -8.39 -15.51
CA ARG A 4 -22.04 -7.89 -14.30
C ARG A 4 -21.02 -6.82 -14.64
N SER A 5 -20.37 -6.95 -15.77
CA SER A 5 -19.46 -5.96 -16.32
C SER A 5 -20.15 -4.65 -16.70
N ARG A 6 -21.43 -4.65 -17.09
CA ARG A 6 -22.16 -3.43 -17.46
C ARG A 6 -22.39 -2.50 -16.27
N GLY A 7 -22.77 -3.02 -15.11
CA GLY A 7 -22.95 -2.21 -13.91
C GLY A 7 -21.64 -1.61 -13.39
N LEU A 8 -20.58 -2.39 -13.38
CA LEU A 8 -19.23 -1.92 -13.03
C LEU A 8 -18.64 -1.02 -14.14
N GLY A 9 -18.93 -1.31 -15.40
CA GLY A 9 -18.48 -0.49 -16.53
C GLY A 9 -19.01 0.93 -16.50
N ASP A 10 -20.24 1.15 -16.01
CA ASP A 10 -20.78 2.50 -15.84
C ASP A 10 -20.15 3.25 -14.67
N VAL A 11 -19.76 2.55 -13.63
CA VAL A 11 -18.98 3.13 -12.52
C VAL A 11 -17.57 3.51 -13.02
N TYR A 12 -16.90 2.63 -13.73
CA TYR A 12 -15.57 2.91 -14.29
C TYR A 12 -15.57 4.02 -15.35
N LYS A 13 -16.60 4.12 -16.17
CA LYS A 13 -16.75 5.19 -17.16
C LYS A 13 -16.94 6.57 -16.54
N ARG A 14 -17.39 6.65 -15.29
CA ARG A 14 -17.53 7.90 -14.53
C ARG A 14 -16.30 8.25 -13.72
N GLN A 15 -15.32 7.36 -13.63
CA GLN A 15 -14.07 7.64 -12.96
C GLN A 15 -13.17 8.48 -13.87
N THR A 16 -12.79 9.64 -13.36
CA THR A 16 -11.76 10.44 -13.98
C THR A 16 -10.41 10.13 -13.35
N SER A 17 -9.38 9.97 -14.15
CA SER A 17 -8.03 9.76 -13.66
C SER A 17 -7.01 10.59 -14.45
N VAL A 18 -5.91 10.92 -13.79
CA VAL A 18 -4.75 11.61 -14.38
C VAL A 18 -3.57 10.63 -14.37
N GLY A 19 -3.85 9.34 -14.64
CA GLY A 19 -2.83 8.29 -14.59
C GLY A 19 -2.16 8.19 -13.20
N PRO A 20 -0.83 8.09 -13.14
CA PRO A 20 -0.11 7.94 -11.87
C PRO A 20 -0.21 9.15 -10.93
N PHE A 21 -0.69 10.28 -11.42
CA PHE A 21 -0.85 11.51 -10.63
C PHE A 21 -2.24 11.71 -10.05
N THR A 22 -3.15 10.75 -10.21
CA THR A 22 -4.54 10.88 -9.77
C THR A 22 -4.66 11.23 -8.28
N SER A 23 -3.96 10.50 -7.40
CA SER A 23 -4.00 10.78 -5.96
C SER A 23 -3.41 12.14 -5.61
N LYS A 24 -2.32 12.53 -6.25
CA LYS A 24 -1.70 13.84 -6.06
C LYS A 24 -2.67 14.95 -6.45
N SER A 25 -3.21 14.90 -7.65
CA SER A 25 -4.16 15.90 -8.16
C SER A 25 -5.41 16.01 -7.28
N MET A 26 -5.94 14.87 -6.84
CA MET A 26 -7.08 14.83 -5.93
C MET A 26 -6.77 15.54 -4.60
N VAL A 27 -5.62 15.25 -3.99
CA VAL A 27 -5.22 15.87 -2.71
C VAL A 27 -5.04 17.38 -2.87
N GLU A 28 -4.35 17.82 -3.91
CA GLU A 28 -4.11 19.24 -4.18
C GLU A 28 -5.43 20.02 -4.33
N HIS A 29 -6.36 19.52 -5.14
CA HIS A 29 -7.68 20.17 -5.32
C HIS A 29 -8.53 20.15 -4.04
N LEU A 30 -8.50 19.06 -3.27
CA LEU A 30 -9.24 18.99 -2.02
C LEU A 30 -8.65 19.94 -0.97
N GLU A 31 -7.34 20.04 -0.87
CA GLU A 31 -6.67 20.97 0.03
C GLU A 31 -7.01 22.43 -0.32
N GLU A 32 -6.93 22.79 -1.60
CA GLU A 32 -7.35 24.11 -2.07
C GLU A 32 -8.80 24.43 -1.68
N ARG A 33 -9.70 23.46 -1.87
CA ARG A 33 -11.11 23.62 -1.52
C ARG A 33 -11.33 23.77 -0.01
N VAL A 34 -10.56 23.06 0.81
CA VAL A 34 -10.62 23.19 2.28
C VAL A 34 -10.15 24.59 2.69
N ARG A 35 -9.04 25.07 2.14
CA ARG A 35 -8.51 26.41 2.41
C ARG A 35 -9.46 27.50 1.96
N SER A 36 -10.05 27.40 0.78
CA SER A 36 -11.00 28.38 0.24
C SER A 36 -12.26 28.51 1.07
N ARG A 37 -12.59 27.51 1.86
CA ARG A 37 -13.72 27.53 2.82
C ARG A 37 -13.36 28.12 4.18
N GLY A 38 -12.14 28.59 4.37
CA GLY A 38 -11.66 29.14 5.63
C GLY A 38 -11.46 28.10 6.74
N THR A 39 -11.36 26.81 6.39
CA THR A 39 -11.06 25.78 7.36
C THR A 39 -9.61 25.91 7.81
N GLU A 40 -9.37 25.98 9.11
CA GLU A 40 -8.03 26.05 9.66
C GLU A 40 -7.29 24.72 9.46
N ILE A 41 -6.07 24.79 8.95
CA ILE A 41 -5.17 23.63 8.81
C ILE A 41 -3.99 23.84 9.74
N VAL A 42 -3.92 23.04 10.80
CA VAL A 42 -2.83 23.07 11.78
C VAL A 42 -1.80 22.03 11.36
N GLY A 43 -0.69 22.50 10.77
CA GLY A 43 0.43 21.65 10.40
C GLY A 43 1.41 21.44 11.55
N GLY A 44 2.36 20.50 11.38
CA GLY A 44 3.44 20.26 12.33
C GLY A 44 3.05 19.63 13.67
N VAL A 45 1.81 19.18 13.81
CA VAL A 45 1.30 18.52 15.02
C VAL A 45 1.12 17.02 14.76
N ARG A 46 1.73 16.20 15.60
CA ARG A 46 1.48 14.74 15.62
C ARG A 46 0.43 14.44 16.68
N VAL A 47 -0.71 13.95 16.28
CA VAL A 47 -1.70 13.43 17.22
C VAL A 47 -1.17 12.15 17.86
N VAL A 48 -1.12 12.13 19.19
CA VAL A 48 -0.58 11.01 19.97
C VAL A 48 -1.65 10.23 20.70
N ASP A 49 -2.77 10.89 21.08
CA ASP A 49 -3.89 10.22 21.71
C ASP A 49 -5.22 10.97 21.52
N LEU A 50 -6.32 10.28 21.78
CA LEU A 50 -7.65 10.84 21.85
C LEU A 50 -8.08 10.99 23.30
N ILE A 51 -8.73 12.10 23.62
CA ILE A 51 -9.23 12.39 24.97
C ILE A 51 -10.67 11.93 25.04
N VAL A 52 -10.95 11.01 25.95
CA VAL A 52 -12.28 10.42 26.14
C VAL A 52 -12.82 10.74 27.52
N ASP A 53 -13.94 11.41 27.54
CA ASP A 53 -14.76 11.60 28.75
C ASP A 53 -15.55 10.29 29.01
N ARG A 54 -15.34 9.71 30.18
CA ARG A 54 -15.98 8.46 30.63
C ARG A 54 -16.89 8.70 31.86
N SER A 55 -17.22 9.96 32.13
CA SER A 55 -18.09 10.31 33.27
C SER A 55 -19.57 9.93 33.06
N GLY A 56 -19.98 9.76 31.80
CA GLY A 56 -21.34 9.34 31.45
C GLY A 56 -21.41 7.83 31.11
N GLU A 57 -22.63 7.35 30.90
CA GLU A 57 -22.88 5.95 30.48
C GLU A 57 -22.21 5.58 29.15
N ILE A 58 -22.14 6.53 28.23
CA ILE A 58 -21.52 6.35 26.93
C ILE A 58 -20.24 7.19 26.85
N PRO A 59 -19.08 6.58 26.66
CA PRO A 59 -17.83 7.30 26.48
C PRO A 59 -17.90 8.24 25.29
N ARG A 60 -17.39 9.45 25.45
CA ARG A 60 -17.42 10.49 24.39
C ARG A 60 -16.02 11.01 24.12
N CYS A 61 -15.61 11.02 22.86
CA CYS A 61 -14.40 11.71 22.46
C CYS A 61 -14.64 13.24 22.58
N VAL A 62 -13.81 13.91 23.36
CA VAL A 62 -13.94 15.36 23.64
C VAL A 62 -12.77 16.17 23.12
N GLY A 63 -11.80 15.51 22.49
CA GLY A 63 -10.65 16.18 21.92
C GLY A 63 -9.49 15.22 21.64
N LEU A 64 -8.34 15.81 21.43
CA LEU A 64 -7.11 15.07 21.17
C LEU A 64 -5.90 15.72 21.83
N LEU A 65 -4.88 14.89 22.06
CA LEU A 65 -3.55 15.31 22.50
C LEU A 65 -2.62 15.26 21.29
N GLY A 66 -1.97 16.36 20.99
CA GLY A 66 -0.95 16.49 19.95
C GLY A 66 0.42 16.79 20.52
N LEU A 67 1.43 16.46 19.74
CA LEU A 67 2.83 16.81 19.97
C LEU A 67 3.29 17.74 18.84
N ARG A 68 3.71 18.93 19.18
CA ARG A 68 4.27 19.92 18.24
C ARG A 68 5.70 19.50 17.88
N ARG A 69 6.00 19.51 16.60
CA ARG A 69 7.32 19.13 16.07
C ARG A 69 8.31 20.27 16.02
N ASP A 70 7.82 21.50 16.08
CA ASP A 70 8.59 22.75 16.00
C ASP A 70 9.05 23.28 17.37
N VAL A 71 8.61 22.66 18.45
CA VAL A 71 8.98 23.04 19.82
C VAL A 71 10.06 22.09 20.35
N VAL A 72 11.24 22.65 20.66
CA VAL A 72 12.31 21.91 21.32
C VAL A 72 12.06 21.90 22.83
N ALA A 73 12.35 20.77 23.48
CA ALA A 73 11.96 20.50 24.87
C ALA A 73 12.39 21.55 25.89
N ASP A 74 13.48 22.28 25.63
CA ASP A 74 14.00 23.38 26.45
C ASP A 74 13.38 24.76 26.16
N GLN A 75 12.54 24.85 25.10
CA GLN A 75 11.89 26.11 24.66
C GLN A 75 10.40 26.19 25.02
N GLY A 76 9.87 25.20 25.72
CA GLY A 76 8.46 25.17 26.14
C GLY A 76 7.80 23.82 26.11
N CYS A 77 6.51 23.80 26.41
CA CYS A 77 5.73 22.56 26.38
C CYS A 77 5.40 22.18 24.93
N PRO A 78 5.84 21.02 24.44
CA PRO A 78 5.55 20.59 23.08
C PRO A 78 4.14 20.00 22.92
N PHE A 79 3.42 19.79 24.03
CA PHE A 79 2.09 19.21 23.98
C PHE A 79 1.03 20.27 23.70
N ILE A 80 0.04 19.90 22.90
CA ILE A 80 -1.13 20.69 22.59
C ILE A 80 -2.38 19.88 22.85
N LEU A 81 -3.35 20.48 23.54
CA LEU A 81 -4.69 19.93 23.71
C LEU A 81 -5.63 20.63 22.75
N ILE A 82 -6.35 19.85 21.96
CA ILE A 82 -7.36 20.39 21.05
C ILE A 82 -8.71 19.84 21.52
N ALA A 83 -9.57 20.73 22.03
CA ALA A 83 -10.93 20.38 22.39
C ALA A 83 -11.81 20.34 21.13
N ALA A 84 -12.59 19.28 20.98
CA ALA A 84 -13.49 19.13 19.83
C ALA A 84 -14.72 18.31 20.22
N ARG A 85 -15.88 18.69 19.70
CA ARG A 85 -17.12 17.93 19.91
C ARG A 85 -17.15 16.62 19.12
N ASN A 86 -16.51 16.62 17.98
CA ASN A 86 -16.41 15.47 17.08
C ASN A 86 -14.97 15.40 16.54
N VAL A 87 -14.45 14.20 16.44
CA VAL A 87 -13.12 13.93 15.86
C VAL A 87 -13.28 12.94 14.72
N VAL A 88 -12.80 13.31 13.54
CA VAL A 88 -12.72 12.42 12.38
C VAL A 88 -11.30 11.90 12.28
N LEU A 89 -11.13 10.59 12.41
CA LEU A 89 -9.84 9.93 12.25
C LEU A 89 -9.62 9.58 10.78
N ALA A 90 -8.70 10.26 10.12
CA ALA A 90 -8.36 10.07 8.71
C ALA A 90 -6.83 9.97 8.51
N THR A 91 -6.16 9.25 9.41
CA THR A 91 -4.69 9.17 9.50
C THR A 91 -4.06 8.07 8.65
N GLY A 92 -4.85 7.40 7.82
CA GLY A 92 -4.41 6.25 7.05
C GLY A 92 -4.33 4.97 7.89
N GLY A 93 -3.90 3.88 7.26
CA GLY A 93 -3.83 2.57 7.86
C GLY A 93 -2.62 2.36 8.79
N PRO A 94 -2.57 1.23 9.50
CA PRO A 94 -1.54 0.92 10.51
C PRO A 94 -0.24 0.39 9.90
N ALA A 95 0.11 0.77 8.69
CA ALA A 95 1.26 0.24 7.96
C ALA A 95 2.60 0.37 8.69
N GLY A 96 2.73 1.35 9.57
CA GLY A 96 3.94 1.55 10.37
C GLY A 96 4.21 0.46 11.44
N MET A 97 3.26 -0.44 11.68
CA MET A 97 3.46 -1.57 12.60
C MET A 97 4.18 -2.76 11.94
N PHE A 98 4.28 -2.80 10.63
CA PHE A 98 4.95 -3.87 9.90
C PHE A 98 6.43 -3.53 9.67
N ALA A 99 7.30 -4.55 9.77
CA ALA A 99 8.73 -4.40 9.52
C ALA A 99 9.01 -3.93 8.09
N ASP A 100 8.27 -4.50 7.14
CA ASP A 100 8.29 -4.13 5.74
C ASP A 100 6.94 -3.55 5.33
N SER A 101 6.97 -2.40 4.70
CA SER A 101 5.76 -1.67 4.33
C SER A 101 6.01 -0.81 3.10
N VAL A 102 5.01 -0.71 2.24
CA VAL A 102 5.02 0.17 1.06
C VAL A 102 4.86 1.65 1.41
N TRP A 103 4.43 1.93 2.62
CA TRP A 103 4.18 3.29 3.08
C TRP A 103 5.48 4.03 3.34
N PRO A 104 5.52 5.34 3.07
CA PRO A 104 6.68 6.15 3.40
C PRO A 104 7.03 6.10 4.89
N HIS A 105 8.31 6.23 5.20
CA HIS A 105 8.75 6.37 6.58
C HIS A 105 8.03 7.55 7.26
N GLY A 106 7.54 7.31 8.46
CA GLY A 106 6.83 8.32 9.25
C GLY A 106 5.31 8.32 9.08
N GLN A 107 4.76 7.50 8.20
CA GLN A 107 3.31 7.24 8.16
C GLN A 107 2.97 6.08 9.10
N TRP A 108 2.66 6.41 10.34
CA TRP A 108 2.40 5.40 11.39
C TRP A 108 0.92 5.09 11.55
N GLY A 109 0.04 5.95 11.00
CA GLY A 109 -1.37 5.92 11.31
C GLY A 109 -1.66 6.28 12.77
N ALA A 110 -2.91 6.28 13.17
CA ALA A 110 -3.31 6.48 14.57
C ALA A 110 -4.34 5.43 15.02
N THR A 111 -4.37 4.26 14.36
CA THR A 111 -5.30 3.16 14.66
C THR A 111 -5.25 2.77 16.13
N GLY A 112 -4.05 2.68 16.71
CA GLY A 112 -3.89 2.37 18.14
C GLY A 112 -4.52 3.40 19.09
N ALA A 113 -4.50 4.69 18.74
CA ALA A 113 -5.16 5.73 19.53
C ALA A 113 -6.69 5.58 19.47
N ALA A 114 -7.23 5.25 18.29
CA ALA A 114 -8.66 5.00 18.12
C ALA A 114 -9.12 3.79 18.96
N LEU A 115 -8.39 2.66 18.89
CA LEU A 115 -8.70 1.46 19.66
C LEU A 115 -8.62 1.69 21.18
N ARG A 116 -7.60 2.43 21.65
CA ARG A 116 -7.51 2.82 23.08
C ARG A 116 -8.66 3.73 23.50
N ALA A 117 -9.15 4.58 22.61
CA ALA A 117 -10.31 5.43 22.85
C ALA A 117 -11.63 4.64 22.91
N GLY A 118 -11.63 3.38 22.51
CA GLY A 118 -12.79 2.50 22.51
C GLY A 118 -13.49 2.37 21.16
N ALA A 119 -12.84 2.77 20.07
CA ALA A 119 -13.36 2.54 18.73
C ALA A 119 -13.44 1.04 18.42
N VAL A 120 -14.54 0.63 17.79
CA VAL A 120 -14.73 -0.75 17.35
C VAL A 120 -14.00 -0.95 16.02
N GLY A 121 -13.10 -1.93 16.00
CA GLY A 121 -12.41 -2.35 14.77
C GLY A 121 -13.30 -3.28 13.95
N HIS A 122 -13.29 -3.09 12.63
CA HIS A 122 -13.98 -3.97 11.70
C HIS A 122 -13.01 -4.40 10.60
N ASN A 123 -13.07 -5.67 10.19
CA ASN A 123 -12.21 -6.26 9.15
C ASN A 123 -10.68 -6.08 9.41
N LEU A 124 -10.26 -6.08 10.66
CA LEU A 124 -8.84 -5.94 11.00
C LEU A 124 -7.96 -7.06 10.39
N PRO A 125 -8.43 -8.32 10.28
CA PRO A 125 -7.67 -9.37 9.59
C PRO A 125 -7.52 -9.15 8.08
N GLU A 126 -8.38 -8.33 7.50
CA GLU A 126 -8.35 -8.01 6.06
C GLU A 126 -7.30 -6.95 5.72
N PHE A 127 -6.52 -6.51 6.68
CA PHE A 127 -5.45 -5.56 6.46
C PHE A 127 -4.28 -6.25 5.78
N GLN A 128 -4.26 -6.19 4.46
CA GLN A 128 -3.28 -6.85 3.62
C GLN A 128 -2.86 -5.96 2.44
N PHE A 129 -1.68 -6.26 1.91
CA PHE A 129 -1.20 -5.70 0.65
C PHE A 129 -1.07 -6.81 -0.38
N GLY A 130 -0.97 -6.44 -1.64
CA GLY A 130 -0.41 -7.32 -2.66
C GLY A 130 1.12 -7.29 -2.60
N LEU A 131 1.75 -7.66 -3.71
CA LEU A 131 3.21 -7.59 -3.81
C LEU A 131 3.71 -6.16 -3.61
N ALA A 132 4.75 -6.02 -2.83
CA ALA A 132 5.40 -4.76 -2.52
C ALA A 132 6.91 -4.84 -2.76
N SER A 133 7.51 -3.74 -3.21
CA SER A 133 8.96 -3.61 -3.30
C SER A 133 9.54 -3.07 -2.00
N LEU A 134 10.64 -3.67 -1.54
CA LEU A 134 11.38 -3.22 -0.36
C LEU A 134 12.35 -2.09 -0.69
N ARG A 135 12.91 -2.12 -1.90
CA ARG A 135 13.92 -1.14 -2.35
C ARG A 135 13.72 -0.82 -3.83
N PRO A 136 13.19 0.37 -4.15
CA PRO A 136 12.57 1.33 -3.24
C PRO A 136 11.30 0.76 -2.59
N ARG A 137 10.87 1.32 -1.46
CA ARG A 137 9.58 0.96 -0.85
C ARG A 137 8.46 1.43 -1.75
N TRP A 138 7.81 0.49 -2.39
CA TRP A 138 6.84 0.79 -3.42
C TRP A 138 5.76 -0.28 -3.51
N ASN A 139 4.53 0.13 -3.71
CA ASN A 139 3.48 -0.79 -4.10
C ASN A 139 3.73 -1.24 -5.54
N VAL A 140 3.94 -2.52 -5.75
CA VAL A 140 4.11 -3.11 -7.07
C VAL A 140 2.73 -3.38 -7.65
N SER A 141 2.07 -2.32 -8.13
CA SER A 141 0.72 -2.38 -8.68
C SER A 141 0.71 -2.82 -10.14
N GLY A 142 -0.52 -2.96 -10.68
CA GLY A 142 -0.87 -3.55 -11.93
C GLY A 142 0.00 -3.27 -13.14
N THR A 143 0.45 -2.04 -13.31
CA THR A 143 1.25 -1.63 -14.47
C THR A 143 2.58 -2.38 -14.59
N TYR A 144 3.20 -2.73 -13.45
CA TYR A 144 4.46 -3.47 -13.44
C TYR A 144 4.29 -4.92 -13.90
N MET A 145 3.14 -5.52 -13.63
CA MET A 145 2.84 -6.90 -14.02
C MET A 145 2.41 -7.00 -15.49
N GLN A 146 1.90 -5.92 -16.06
CA GLN A 146 1.49 -5.89 -17.47
C GLN A 146 2.65 -6.00 -18.46
N VAL A 147 3.87 -5.69 -18.02
CA VAL A 147 5.09 -5.90 -18.82
C VAL A 147 5.71 -7.28 -18.60
N VAL A 148 5.01 -8.16 -17.88
CA VAL A 148 5.35 -9.57 -17.66
C VAL A 148 6.79 -9.76 -17.19
N PRO A 149 7.17 -9.24 -16.00
CA PRO A 149 8.52 -9.44 -15.48
C PRO A 149 8.75 -10.91 -15.14
N ALA A 150 10.00 -11.37 -15.20
CA ALA A 150 10.38 -12.64 -14.62
C ALA A 150 10.44 -12.53 -13.09
N PHE A 151 9.94 -13.55 -12.40
CA PHE A 151 10.04 -13.66 -10.95
C PHE A 151 11.22 -14.55 -10.61
N VAL A 152 12.27 -13.97 -10.06
CA VAL A 152 13.52 -14.67 -9.74
C VAL A 152 13.74 -14.63 -8.23
N SER A 153 13.94 -15.79 -7.60
CA SER A 153 14.40 -15.86 -6.22
C SER A 153 15.89 -16.14 -6.16
N VAL A 154 16.59 -15.46 -5.25
CA VAL A 154 18.04 -15.56 -5.08
C VAL A 154 18.36 -16.07 -3.70
N GLY A 155 19.04 -17.20 -3.63
CA GLY A 155 19.52 -17.82 -2.40
C GLY A 155 20.67 -17.05 -1.73
N PRO A 156 21.04 -17.42 -0.49
CA PRO A 156 22.20 -16.85 0.20
C PRO A 156 23.52 -17.07 -0.54
N ASP A 157 23.60 -18.12 -1.31
CA ASP A 157 24.74 -18.51 -2.16
C ASP A 157 24.79 -17.78 -3.50
N GLY A 158 23.79 -16.93 -3.78
CA GLY A 158 23.66 -16.21 -5.04
C GLY A 158 22.99 -17.01 -6.17
N THR A 159 22.56 -18.25 -5.91
CA THR A 159 21.88 -19.09 -6.92
C THR A 159 20.51 -18.50 -7.24
N GLU A 160 20.25 -18.32 -8.53
CA GLU A 160 18.96 -17.84 -9.05
C GLU A 160 18.01 -19.02 -9.34
N HIS A 161 16.74 -18.84 -9.01
CA HIS A 161 15.69 -19.83 -9.25
C HIS A 161 14.46 -19.15 -9.87
N ASP A 162 13.94 -19.75 -10.93
CA ASP A 162 12.62 -19.43 -11.48
C ASP A 162 11.56 -20.24 -10.73
N PHE A 163 11.20 -19.76 -9.56
CA PHE A 163 10.32 -20.47 -8.63
C PHE A 163 8.85 -20.54 -9.08
N LEU A 164 8.43 -19.70 -10.02
CA LEU A 164 7.11 -19.82 -10.61
C LEU A 164 7.07 -20.95 -11.63
N ALA A 165 8.09 -21.09 -12.46
CA ALA A 165 8.19 -22.17 -13.43
C ALA A 165 8.35 -23.56 -12.76
N GLU A 166 8.84 -23.62 -11.52
CA GLU A 166 8.83 -24.86 -10.72
C GLU A 166 7.41 -25.40 -10.44
N VAL A 167 6.40 -24.56 -10.54
CA VAL A 167 5.00 -24.89 -10.18
C VAL A 167 4.07 -24.82 -11.39
N ILE A 168 4.41 -23.98 -12.36
CA ILE A 168 3.59 -23.73 -13.56
C ILE A 168 4.44 -24.08 -14.78
N ASP A 169 4.26 -25.30 -15.26
CA ASP A 169 5.07 -25.86 -16.37
C ASP A 169 4.77 -25.22 -17.73
N ASP A 170 3.54 -24.73 -17.93
CA ASP A 170 3.15 -24.09 -19.20
C ASP A 170 3.53 -22.60 -19.22
N PRO A 171 4.46 -22.18 -20.11
CA PRO A 171 4.87 -20.78 -20.22
C PRO A 171 3.74 -19.81 -20.57
N GLY A 172 2.73 -20.27 -21.30
CA GLY A 172 1.56 -19.47 -21.67
C GLY A 172 0.67 -19.19 -20.45
N ALA A 173 0.42 -20.23 -19.64
CA ALA A 173 -0.30 -20.11 -18.38
C ALA A 173 0.44 -19.20 -17.39
N LEU A 174 1.76 -19.36 -17.27
CA LEU A 174 2.60 -18.51 -16.43
C LEU A 174 2.54 -17.05 -16.85
N THR A 175 2.72 -16.76 -18.13
CA THR A 175 2.60 -15.40 -18.69
C THR A 175 1.24 -14.79 -18.39
N SER A 176 0.16 -15.56 -18.62
CA SER A 176 -1.21 -15.13 -18.34
C SER A 176 -1.46 -14.86 -16.87
N LEU A 177 -0.87 -15.66 -15.98
CA LEU A 177 -1.00 -15.49 -14.54
C LEU A 177 -0.31 -14.20 -14.05
N ILE A 178 0.92 -13.97 -14.52
CA ILE A 178 1.67 -12.74 -14.20
C ILE A 178 0.92 -11.51 -14.72
N PHE A 179 0.42 -11.54 -15.94
CA PHE A 179 -0.36 -10.45 -16.51
C PHE A 179 -1.64 -10.18 -15.70
N ARG A 180 -2.37 -11.25 -15.30
CA ARG A 180 -3.56 -11.13 -14.45
C ARG A 180 -3.25 -10.54 -13.08
N LYS A 181 -2.04 -10.75 -12.53
CA LYS A 181 -1.63 -10.11 -11.27
C LYS A 181 -1.72 -8.59 -11.34
N GLY A 182 -1.60 -8.02 -12.51
CA GLY A 182 -1.82 -6.60 -12.76
C GLY A 182 -3.26 -6.11 -12.49
N TYR A 183 -4.25 -6.97 -12.64
CA TYR A 183 -5.66 -6.66 -12.42
C TYR A 183 -6.23 -7.27 -11.13
N GLN A 184 -5.57 -8.28 -10.60
CA GLN A 184 -5.97 -9.02 -9.40
C GLN A 184 -4.90 -8.84 -8.30
N TRP A 185 -4.38 -7.64 -8.15
CA TRP A 185 -3.20 -7.40 -7.32
C TRP A 185 -3.38 -7.59 -5.82
N PRO A 186 -4.52 -7.29 -5.15
CA PRO A 186 -4.67 -7.65 -3.76
C PRO A 186 -4.72 -9.17 -3.62
N PHE A 187 -4.17 -9.67 -2.50
CA PHE A 187 -4.35 -11.06 -2.14
C PHE A 187 -5.83 -11.37 -1.94
N ASP A 188 -6.27 -12.50 -2.46
CA ASP A 188 -7.63 -12.98 -2.34
C ASP A 188 -7.58 -14.50 -2.28
N ILE A 189 -8.09 -15.09 -1.20
CA ILE A 189 -8.01 -16.52 -0.97
C ILE A 189 -8.70 -17.34 -2.09
N ASP A 190 -9.77 -16.81 -2.65
CA ASP A 190 -10.51 -17.46 -3.73
C ASP A 190 -9.71 -17.48 -5.04
N LYS A 191 -8.66 -16.67 -5.14
CA LYS A 191 -7.77 -16.59 -6.31
C LYS A 191 -6.44 -17.33 -6.13
N VAL A 192 -6.33 -18.17 -5.12
CA VAL A 192 -5.11 -18.96 -4.89
C VAL A 192 -4.99 -20.11 -5.88
N HIS A 193 -6.08 -20.83 -6.17
CA HIS A 193 -6.03 -21.99 -7.07
C HIS A 193 -6.07 -21.60 -8.55
N ASP A 194 -6.99 -20.70 -8.92
CA ASP A 194 -7.25 -20.36 -10.33
C ASP A 194 -6.94 -18.89 -10.66
N GLY A 195 -6.21 -18.21 -9.81
CA GLY A 195 -5.94 -16.79 -9.94
C GLY A 195 -4.55 -16.36 -9.51
N SER A 196 -4.33 -15.07 -9.57
CA SER A 196 -3.01 -14.47 -9.39
C SER A 196 -2.50 -14.45 -7.95
N SER A 197 -3.34 -14.77 -6.95
CA SER A 197 -2.91 -14.87 -5.55
C SER A 197 -1.99 -16.07 -5.30
N LEU A 198 -1.91 -17.02 -6.23
CA LEU A 198 -0.87 -18.05 -6.21
C LEU A 198 0.54 -17.43 -6.21
N ILE A 199 0.74 -16.34 -6.97
CA ILE A 199 2.05 -15.64 -7.01
C ILE A 199 2.41 -15.07 -5.64
N ASP A 200 1.44 -14.55 -4.88
CA ASP A 200 1.67 -14.04 -3.52
C ASP A 200 2.13 -15.17 -2.58
N ILE A 201 1.45 -16.32 -2.63
CA ILE A 201 1.80 -17.50 -1.84
C ILE A 201 3.21 -18.01 -2.18
N LEU A 202 3.53 -18.10 -3.48
CA LEU A 202 4.83 -18.57 -3.91
C LEU A 202 5.92 -17.57 -3.53
N THR A 203 5.67 -16.27 -3.63
CA THR A 203 6.59 -15.23 -3.16
C THR A 203 6.80 -15.31 -1.64
N TYR A 204 5.74 -15.51 -0.87
CA TYR A 204 5.83 -15.73 0.58
C TYR A 204 6.67 -16.97 0.90
N ARG A 205 6.44 -18.07 0.19
CA ARG A 205 7.24 -19.30 0.35
C ARG A 205 8.74 -19.04 0.15
N GLU A 206 9.10 -18.31 -0.89
CA GLU A 206 10.49 -17.97 -1.16
C GLU A 206 11.09 -17.04 -0.10
N THR A 207 10.36 -15.96 0.25
CA THR A 207 10.90 -14.91 1.13
C THR A 207 10.91 -15.31 2.59
N VAL A 208 9.81 -15.87 3.10
CA VAL A 208 9.65 -16.15 4.53
C VAL A 208 10.09 -17.58 4.88
N MET A 209 9.63 -18.57 4.11
CA MET A 209 9.91 -19.97 4.46
C MET A 209 11.30 -20.42 4.01
N ARG A 210 11.79 -19.94 2.86
CA ARG A 210 13.10 -20.31 2.29
C ARG A 210 14.20 -19.29 2.56
N GLY A 211 13.85 -18.11 3.10
CA GLY A 211 14.80 -17.03 3.41
C GLY A 211 15.52 -16.46 2.18
N ARG A 212 14.93 -16.61 0.99
CA ARG A 212 15.46 -16.09 -0.26
C ARG A 212 14.99 -14.68 -0.53
N ARG A 213 15.69 -13.94 -1.37
CA ARG A 213 15.26 -12.63 -1.86
C ARG A 213 14.56 -12.82 -3.21
N VAL A 214 13.38 -12.25 -3.37
CA VAL A 214 12.62 -12.31 -4.63
C VAL A 214 12.74 -10.98 -5.37
N PHE A 215 12.95 -11.08 -6.67
CA PHE A 215 13.10 -9.95 -7.58
C PHE A 215 12.12 -10.06 -8.74
N LEU A 216 11.63 -8.90 -9.20
CA LEU A 216 11.01 -8.76 -10.52
C LEU A 216 12.09 -8.33 -11.50
N ASP A 217 12.41 -9.20 -12.43
CA ASP A 217 13.42 -8.91 -13.47
C ASP A 217 12.71 -8.48 -14.76
N PHE A 218 12.91 -7.22 -15.12
CA PHE A 218 12.34 -6.61 -16.31
C PHE A 218 13.25 -6.71 -17.55
N ARG A 219 14.41 -7.34 -17.45
CA ARG A 219 15.35 -7.56 -18.58
C ARG A 219 14.91 -8.73 -19.44
N ILE A 220 14.20 -9.67 -18.84
CA ILE A 220 13.72 -10.91 -19.45
C ILE A 220 12.25 -10.76 -19.78
N ASN A 221 11.74 -11.45 -20.79
CA ASN A 221 10.34 -11.46 -21.20
C ASN A 221 9.80 -10.13 -21.76
N GLN A 222 10.64 -9.23 -22.24
CA GLN A 222 10.15 -8.05 -22.91
C GLN A 222 9.44 -8.46 -24.21
N PRO A 223 8.14 -8.17 -24.38
CA PRO A 223 7.43 -8.41 -25.63
C PRO A 223 8.15 -7.68 -26.77
N ALA A 224 8.35 -8.37 -27.89
CA ALA A 224 8.93 -7.75 -29.08
C ALA A 224 8.09 -6.53 -29.48
N GLY A 225 8.68 -5.36 -29.46
CA GLY A 225 8.00 -4.07 -29.76
C GLY A 225 7.72 -3.18 -28.55
N ILE A 226 7.83 -3.65 -27.32
CA ILE A 226 7.77 -2.77 -26.15
C ILE A 226 9.19 -2.35 -25.76
N ARG A 227 9.84 -1.58 -26.60
CA ARG A 227 10.95 -0.74 -26.15
C ARG A 227 10.36 0.48 -25.44
N ILE A 228 9.88 0.26 -24.24
CA ILE A 228 9.36 1.35 -23.42
C ILE A 228 10.52 2.14 -22.85
N CYS A 229 10.37 3.41 -22.90
CA CYS A 229 10.95 4.55 -22.20
C CYS A 229 11.43 4.34 -20.74
N LEU A 230 11.75 3.14 -20.31
CA LEU A 230 12.43 2.84 -19.06
C LEU A 230 13.95 3.05 -19.15
N THR A 231 14.44 3.36 -20.36
CA THR A 231 15.88 3.43 -20.65
C THR A 231 16.60 4.65 -20.10
N THR A 232 15.94 5.61 -19.47
CA THR A 232 16.63 6.88 -19.22
C THR A 232 17.03 7.17 -17.78
N ARG A 233 16.63 6.37 -16.77
CA ARG A 233 17.08 6.67 -15.37
C ARG A 233 17.21 5.49 -14.40
N LEU A 234 17.06 4.25 -14.84
CA LEU A 234 17.23 3.06 -13.96
C LEU A 234 18.30 2.11 -14.49
N ALA A 235 19.34 2.66 -15.10
CA ALA A 235 20.37 1.85 -15.79
C ALA A 235 21.06 0.80 -14.92
N ASP A 236 21.01 0.93 -13.58
CA ASP A 236 21.71 0.03 -12.66
C ASP A 236 20.81 -0.86 -11.81
N THR A 237 19.47 -0.76 -11.93
CA THR A 237 18.53 -1.58 -11.14
C THR A 237 17.33 -2.02 -11.96
N TRP A 238 17.53 -2.97 -12.86
CA TRP A 238 16.47 -3.59 -13.66
C TRP A 238 15.58 -4.57 -12.89
N SER A 239 15.82 -4.72 -11.61
CA SER A 239 15.05 -5.61 -10.73
C SER A 239 14.49 -4.89 -9.52
N LEU A 240 13.24 -5.17 -9.18
CA LEU A 240 12.62 -4.75 -7.94
C LEU A 240 12.63 -5.92 -6.96
N GLN A 241 13.23 -5.73 -5.80
CA GLN A 241 13.12 -6.71 -4.72
C GLN A 241 11.72 -6.62 -4.12
N VAL A 242 10.99 -7.72 -4.16
CA VAL A 242 9.60 -7.81 -3.69
C VAL A 242 9.46 -8.70 -2.49
N CYS A 243 8.46 -8.40 -1.68
CA CYS A 243 7.95 -9.28 -0.64
C CYS A 243 6.43 -9.34 -0.73
N SER A 244 5.85 -10.39 -0.19
CA SER A 244 4.43 -10.44 0.17
C SER A 244 4.30 -10.06 1.65
N ALA A 245 3.51 -9.08 1.95
CA ALA A 245 3.16 -8.69 3.31
C ALA A 245 1.73 -9.10 3.64
#